data_a81ffe2183304f9563ad0e41f1b40a76
#
_entry.id   a81ffe2183304f9563ad0e41f1b40a76
#
_cell.length_a   1.000
_cell.length_b   1.000
_cell.length_c   1.000
_cell.angle_alpha   90.00
_cell.angle_beta   90.00
_cell.angle_gamma   90.00
#
_symmetry.space_group_name_H-M   'P 1'
#
loop_
_entity.id
_entity.type
_entity.pdbx_description
1 polymer ?
#
loop_
_entity_poly.entity_id
_entity_poly.type
_entity_poly.pdbx_seq_one_letter_code
_entity_poly.pdbx_strand_id
1 'polypeptide(L)'
;MMLRIKIVLTIPLLSFLSILSFLSARAQKLNKNDKVTVANLATHVQYLADPKLEGRRMGTPGDKAASDYIISELSKAGLRPKGDNNGWAQNFTIDQGRVLSDDTWFSVNDKPLVPFKEYFPLDFSASGQVSGSPAIALQESGVPWFLDLKDLMEGRPQRSDLPAIIRTRAAACAKKGATALILYNSSKLSDHLAFDPRDKPEAAVIPIVYITAAAKRKYLKDESASVDIRIKVGFAESQRTGHNVVGWIDNGAASTVIIGAHYDGSGHGEDSSVVSPGANDNASGVAGMIELARLLAASKLRNNNYLFIAFSGSELESAGSAWFVQHPVTDLKKVNYMINMDMIGRLNDTTHALTVAGFGTSPAWAPVCNGIRDKKYISPRNINTGGTAGDQLAFYRASIPVLTFTTGLQTENHGPVDNADKINYPGELQVLKFIYSVIEGANSRGRATFTATTDNQPLPGTP
;
A
#
# COMPACT_ATOMS: atom_id res chain seq x y z
N MET A 1 26.21 -87.30 0.06
CA MET A 1 25.34 -87.13 -1.10
C MET A 1 24.36 -86.02 -0.82
N MET A 2 24.75 -84.77 -1.18
CA MET A 2 23.97 -83.54 -0.84
C MET A 2 23.10 -83.15 -2.02
N LEU A 3 21.81 -83.10 -1.79
CA LEU A 3 20.81 -82.67 -2.77
C LEU A 3 20.65 -81.12 -2.64
N ARG A 4 21.01 -80.36 -3.68
CA ARG A 4 20.82 -78.90 -3.77
C ARG A 4 19.44 -78.66 -4.40
N ILE A 5 18.50 -78.12 -3.62
CA ILE A 5 17.21 -77.59 -4.10
C ILE A 5 17.45 -76.14 -4.53
N LYS A 6 17.22 -75.84 -5.82
CA LYS A 6 17.16 -74.50 -6.36
C LYS A 6 15.73 -74.00 -6.24
N ILE A 7 15.48 -73.01 -5.37
CA ILE A 7 14.22 -72.29 -5.34
C ILE A 7 14.31 -71.16 -6.38
N VAL A 8 13.49 -71.24 -7.41
CA VAL A 8 13.27 -70.17 -8.38
C VAL A 8 12.16 -69.25 -7.83
N LEU A 9 12.54 -68.05 -7.45
CA LEU A 9 11.59 -67.00 -7.01
C LEU A 9 11.13 -66.23 -8.25
N THR A 10 9.93 -66.57 -8.75
CA THR A 10 9.24 -65.78 -9.78
C THR A 10 8.44 -64.67 -9.07
N ILE A 11 8.91 -63.44 -9.11
CA ILE A 11 8.18 -62.25 -8.68
C ILE A 11 7.25 -61.84 -9.84
N PRO A 12 5.95 -61.63 -9.62
CA PRO A 12 5.05 -61.15 -10.67
C PRO A 12 5.26 -59.64 -10.87
N LEU A 13 5.79 -59.28 -12.03
CA LEU A 13 6.01 -57.93 -12.55
C LEU A 13 4.70 -57.40 -13.16
N LEU A 14 3.59 -57.34 -12.39
CA LEU A 14 2.29 -56.95 -12.94
C LEU A 14 1.41 -56.15 -11.95
N SER A 15 1.98 -55.22 -11.21
CA SER A 15 1.14 -54.30 -10.36
C SER A 15 1.71 -52.89 -10.22
N PHE A 16 2.57 -52.43 -11.12
CA PHE A 16 3.13 -51.05 -11.10
C PHE A 16 2.70 -50.17 -12.28
N LEU A 17 1.66 -50.56 -13.04
CA LEU A 17 1.22 -49.81 -14.24
C LEU A 17 -0.20 -49.22 -14.11
N SER A 18 -0.76 -49.05 -12.90
CA SER A 18 -2.14 -48.55 -12.74
C SER A 18 -2.32 -47.35 -11.82
N ILE A 19 -1.25 -46.63 -11.45
CA ILE A 19 -1.36 -45.39 -10.61
C ILE A 19 -0.79 -44.15 -11.34
N LEU A 20 -0.57 -44.21 -12.65
CA LEU A 20 -0.15 -43.03 -13.45
C LEU A 20 -1.25 -42.50 -14.35
N SER A 21 -2.49 -42.59 -13.91
CA SER A 21 -3.61 -41.96 -14.61
C SER A 21 -4.46 -41.20 -13.59
N PHE A 22 -4.67 -39.92 -13.89
CA PHE A 22 -5.57 -38.95 -13.25
C PHE A 22 -4.94 -37.91 -12.35
N LEU A 23 -3.90 -37.24 -12.83
CA LEU A 23 -3.73 -35.82 -12.56
C LEU A 23 -3.62 -35.09 -13.90
N SER A 24 -4.61 -35.31 -14.76
CA SER A 24 -4.90 -34.34 -15.81
C SER A 24 -5.60 -33.18 -15.12
N ALA A 25 -4.83 -32.18 -14.69
CA ALA A 25 -5.37 -30.84 -14.48
C ALA A 25 -6.16 -30.55 -15.77
N ARG A 26 -7.50 -30.43 -15.67
CA ARG A 26 -8.35 -30.04 -16.80
C ARG A 26 -7.99 -28.61 -17.15
N ALA A 27 -6.93 -28.41 -17.92
CA ALA A 27 -6.60 -27.14 -18.49
C ALA A 27 -7.86 -26.60 -19.17
N GLN A 28 -8.31 -25.46 -18.75
CA GLN A 28 -9.48 -24.79 -19.32
C GLN A 28 -9.22 -24.58 -20.80
N LYS A 29 -10.10 -25.09 -21.66
CA LYS A 29 -10.00 -24.86 -23.10
C LYS A 29 -10.43 -23.43 -23.40
N LEU A 30 -9.47 -22.51 -23.50
CA LEU A 30 -9.69 -21.12 -23.83
C LEU A 30 -10.15 -20.97 -25.29
N ASN A 31 -11.23 -20.24 -25.51
CA ASN A 31 -11.63 -19.83 -26.85
C ASN A 31 -10.68 -18.73 -27.41
N LYS A 32 -10.90 -18.30 -28.66
CA LYS A 32 -10.02 -17.30 -29.30
C LYS A 32 -9.99 -15.97 -28.55
N ASN A 33 -11.15 -15.48 -28.11
CA ASN A 33 -11.25 -14.22 -27.38
C ASN A 33 -10.61 -14.32 -25.98
N ASP A 34 -10.80 -15.46 -25.29
CA ASP A 34 -10.15 -15.73 -24.03
C ASP A 34 -8.64 -15.64 -24.12
N LYS A 35 -8.06 -16.24 -25.19
CA LYS A 35 -6.60 -16.18 -25.41
C LYS A 35 -6.10 -14.76 -25.64
N VAL A 36 -6.87 -13.94 -26.34
CA VAL A 36 -6.55 -12.52 -26.54
C VAL A 36 -6.56 -11.78 -25.19
N THR A 37 -7.61 -11.97 -24.40
CA THR A 37 -7.70 -11.32 -23.08
C THR A 37 -6.57 -11.76 -22.15
N VAL A 38 -6.24 -13.05 -22.10
CA VAL A 38 -5.09 -13.57 -21.31
C VAL A 38 -3.77 -12.91 -21.75
N ALA A 39 -3.55 -12.77 -23.07
CA ALA A 39 -2.35 -12.13 -23.60
C ALA A 39 -2.29 -10.64 -23.24
N ASN A 40 -3.43 -9.94 -23.31
CA ASN A 40 -3.53 -8.53 -22.92
C ASN A 40 -3.24 -8.35 -21.43
N LEU A 41 -3.86 -9.15 -20.54
CA LEU A 41 -3.59 -9.13 -19.11
C LEU A 41 -2.09 -9.29 -18.82
N ALA A 42 -1.45 -10.28 -19.49
CA ALA A 42 -0.02 -10.48 -19.33
C ALA A 42 0.79 -9.25 -19.79
N THR A 43 0.41 -8.63 -20.91
CA THR A 43 1.07 -7.42 -21.41
C THR A 43 0.93 -6.26 -20.44
N HIS A 44 -0.27 -6.03 -19.89
CA HIS A 44 -0.51 -4.95 -18.93
C HIS A 44 0.27 -5.15 -17.63
N VAL A 45 0.21 -6.36 -17.05
CA VAL A 45 0.95 -6.66 -15.81
C VAL A 45 2.45 -6.58 -16.02
N GLN A 46 2.98 -7.14 -17.12
CA GLN A 46 4.42 -7.06 -17.44
C GLN A 46 4.90 -5.62 -17.58
N TYR A 47 4.12 -4.74 -18.20
CA TYR A 47 4.47 -3.33 -18.31
C TYR A 47 4.45 -2.65 -16.94
N LEU A 48 3.34 -2.81 -16.20
CA LEU A 48 3.15 -2.11 -14.92
C LEU A 48 4.10 -2.61 -13.82
N ALA A 49 4.48 -3.89 -13.84
CA ALA A 49 5.43 -4.47 -12.91
C ALA A 49 6.89 -4.47 -13.44
N ASP A 50 7.18 -3.74 -14.54
CA ASP A 50 8.55 -3.61 -15.04
C ASP A 50 9.42 -2.88 -13.99
N PRO A 51 10.59 -3.41 -13.62
CA PRO A 51 11.52 -2.76 -12.69
C PRO A 51 11.87 -1.31 -13.04
N LYS A 52 11.76 -0.91 -14.31
CA LYS A 52 11.96 0.48 -14.77
C LYS A 52 10.95 1.47 -14.19
N LEU A 53 9.79 0.98 -13.75
CA LEU A 53 8.78 1.80 -13.08
C LEU A 53 9.03 1.93 -11.57
N GLU A 54 10.12 1.35 -11.06
CA GLU A 54 10.56 1.48 -9.66
C GLU A 54 9.43 1.25 -8.64
N GLY A 55 8.53 0.27 -8.94
CA GLY A 55 7.38 -0.07 -8.10
C GLY A 55 6.30 1.00 -8.05
N ARG A 56 6.26 1.95 -8.98
CA ARG A 56 5.18 2.93 -9.22
C ARG A 56 4.78 3.76 -8.00
N ARG A 57 5.73 4.05 -7.12
CA ARG A 57 5.41 4.83 -5.92
C ARG A 57 4.86 6.20 -6.31
N MET A 58 3.72 6.59 -5.69
CA MET A 58 3.05 7.85 -5.97
C MET A 58 4.02 9.04 -6.03
N GLY A 59 3.90 9.87 -7.08
CA GLY A 59 4.69 11.07 -7.29
C GLY A 59 6.10 10.83 -7.86
N THR A 60 6.43 9.60 -8.26
CA THR A 60 7.71 9.27 -8.92
C THR A 60 7.59 9.24 -10.44
N PRO A 61 8.71 9.25 -11.19
CA PRO A 61 8.66 9.02 -12.63
C PRO A 61 7.99 7.71 -13.03
N GLY A 62 8.12 6.65 -12.21
CA GLY A 62 7.47 5.37 -12.44
C GLY A 62 5.94 5.44 -12.29
N ASP A 63 5.43 6.19 -11.30
CA ASP A 63 4.00 6.50 -11.14
C ASP A 63 3.46 7.23 -12.38
N LYS A 64 4.20 8.26 -12.85
CA LYS A 64 3.81 8.99 -14.07
C LYS A 64 3.78 8.09 -15.30
N ALA A 65 4.79 7.26 -15.52
CA ALA A 65 4.85 6.35 -16.66
C ALA A 65 3.70 5.32 -16.63
N ALA A 66 3.36 4.82 -15.45
CA ALA A 66 2.21 3.93 -15.26
C ALA A 66 0.90 4.62 -15.60
N SER A 67 0.68 5.85 -15.12
CA SER A 67 -0.53 6.61 -15.43
C SER A 67 -0.66 6.92 -16.93
N ASP A 68 0.44 7.34 -17.59
CA ASP A 68 0.47 7.59 -19.03
C ASP A 68 0.08 6.33 -19.84
N TYR A 69 0.59 5.16 -19.41
CA TYR A 69 0.24 3.87 -19.97
C TYR A 69 -1.25 3.56 -19.81
N ILE A 70 -1.80 3.71 -18.61
CA ILE A 70 -3.21 3.46 -18.32
C ILE A 70 -4.11 4.38 -19.18
N ILE A 71 -3.77 5.66 -19.27
CA ILE A 71 -4.47 6.63 -20.15
C ILE A 71 -4.49 6.14 -21.59
N SER A 72 -3.34 5.71 -22.11
CA SER A 72 -3.22 5.18 -23.47
C SER A 72 -4.15 3.98 -23.70
N GLU A 73 -4.15 3.02 -22.76
CA GLU A 73 -4.95 1.79 -22.89
C GLU A 73 -6.46 2.06 -22.75
N LEU A 74 -6.88 2.92 -21.82
CA LEU A 74 -8.28 3.33 -21.69
C LEU A 74 -8.76 4.11 -22.92
N SER A 75 -7.91 4.97 -23.49
CA SER A 75 -8.19 5.68 -24.74
C SER A 75 -8.35 4.71 -25.93
N LYS A 76 -7.47 3.70 -26.06
CA LYS A 76 -7.59 2.63 -27.08
C LYS A 76 -8.87 1.80 -26.91
N ALA A 77 -9.32 1.61 -25.67
CA ALA A 77 -10.59 0.95 -25.36
C ALA A 77 -11.81 1.82 -25.71
N GLY A 78 -11.63 3.07 -26.15
CA GLY A 78 -12.69 3.98 -26.58
C GLY A 78 -13.32 4.82 -25.46
N LEU A 79 -12.71 4.88 -24.30
CA LEU A 79 -13.16 5.73 -23.19
C LEU A 79 -12.85 7.19 -23.48
N ARG A 80 -13.63 8.08 -22.87
CA ARG A 80 -13.38 9.54 -22.88
C ARG A 80 -12.78 9.97 -21.53
N PRO A 81 -11.97 11.03 -21.51
CA PRO A 81 -11.45 11.59 -20.27
C PRO A 81 -12.60 12.19 -19.41
N LYS A 82 -12.47 12.08 -18.08
CA LYS A 82 -13.44 12.61 -17.11
C LYS A 82 -12.78 13.13 -15.82
N GLY A 83 -11.48 13.38 -15.83
CA GLY A 83 -10.76 14.03 -14.75
C GLY A 83 -10.92 15.55 -14.73
N ASP A 84 -9.96 16.25 -14.13
CA ASP A 84 -9.96 17.69 -14.01
C ASP A 84 -9.97 18.36 -15.40
N ASN A 85 -10.75 19.42 -15.54
CA ASN A 85 -10.89 20.19 -16.79
C ASN A 85 -11.19 19.30 -18.02
N ASN A 86 -11.95 18.22 -17.84
CA ASN A 86 -12.21 17.18 -18.84
C ASN A 86 -10.93 16.49 -19.37
N GLY A 87 -9.85 16.51 -18.60
CA GLY A 87 -8.64 15.72 -18.84
C GLY A 87 -8.77 14.30 -18.29
N TRP A 88 -7.68 13.52 -18.42
CA TRP A 88 -7.61 12.16 -17.87
C TRP A 88 -7.24 12.12 -16.38
N ALA A 89 -6.49 13.11 -15.90
CA ALA A 89 -6.02 13.17 -14.55
C ALA A 89 -6.97 13.95 -13.65
N GLN A 90 -7.15 13.45 -12.42
CA GLN A 90 -7.64 14.21 -11.29
C GLN A 90 -6.48 14.39 -10.31
N ASN A 91 -5.97 15.60 -10.19
CA ASN A 91 -4.78 15.90 -9.42
C ASN A 91 -5.10 16.16 -7.95
N PHE A 92 -4.20 15.72 -7.08
CA PHE A 92 -4.29 16.00 -5.65
C PHE A 92 -2.90 16.07 -5.02
N THR A 93 -2.83 16.71 -3.86
CA THR A 93 -1.60 16.80 -3.07
C THR A 93 -1.89 16.29 -1.67
N ILE A 94 -1.01 15.47 -1.16
CA ILE A 94 -1.04 15.01 0.23
C ILE A 94 0.11 15.64 1.01
N ASP A 95 -0.19 16.06 2.22
CA ASP A 95 0.81 16.46 3.20
C ASP A 95 1.43 15.19 3.80
N GLN A 96 2.72 15.00 3.59
CA GLN A 96 3.48 13.88 4.18
C GLN A 96 4.10 14.25 5.52
N GLY A 97 3.80 15.47 6.00
CA GLY A 97 4.35 15.99 7.22
C GLY A 97 5.69 16.67 7.03
N ARG A 98 6.52 16.65 8.08
CA ARG A 98 7.81 17.33 8.12
C ARG A 98 8.92 16.36 7.78
N VAL A 99 9.90 16.80 7.02
CA VAL A 99 11.15 16.08 6.78
C VAL A 99 12.29 16.94 7.27
N LEU A 100 13.45 16.34 7.51
CA LEU A 100 14.64 17.12 7.76
C LEU A 100 14.99 17.92 6.49
N SER A 101 15.28 19.21 6.63
CA SER A 101 15.79 19.99 5.51
C SER A 101 17.19 19.49 5.12
N ASP A 102 17.54 19.63 3.84
CA ASP A 102 18.82 19.16 3.28
C ASP A 102 20.04 19.78 3.97
N ASP A 103 19.85 20.92 4.65
CA ASP A 103 20.88 21.63 5.39
C ASP A 103 20.92 21.26 6.89
N THR A 104 20.19 20.20 7.30
CA THR A 104 20.28 19.64 8.65
C THR A 104 21.53 18.77 8.79
N TRP A 105 22.36 19.07 9.76
CA TRP A 105 23.56 18.29 10.03
C TRP A 105 23.96 18.34 11.50
N PHE A 106 24.73 17.33 11.90
CA PHE A 106 25.35 17.23 13.22
C PHE A 106 26.78 16.72 13.07
N SER A 107 27.74 17.39 13.71
CA SER A 107 29.12 16.95 13.78
C SER A 107 29.66 16.93 15.18
N VAL A 108 30.56 15.98 15.46
CA VAL A 108 31.32 15.83 16.71
C VAL A 108 32.80 15.80 16.35
N ASN A 109 33.60 16.76 16.87
CA ASN A 109 35.01 16.91 16.55
C ASN A 109 35.26 16.91 15.04
N ASP A 110 34.55 17.75 14.30
CA ASP A 110 34.55 17.88 12.85
C ASP A 110 34.15 16.63 12.04
N LYS A 111 33.69 15.59 12.71
CA LYS A 111 33.21 14.38 12.05
C LYS A 111 31.68 14.44 11.90
N PRO A 112 31.16 14.47 10.67
CA PRO A 112 29.72 14.47 10.47
C PRO A 112 29.10 13.13 10.86
N LEU A 113 27.93 13.18 11.49
CA LEU A 113 27.10 12.03 11.81
C LEU A 113 26.07 11.81 10.71
N VAL A 114 25.71 10.54 10.49
CA VAL A 114 24.73 10.15 9.46
C VAL A 114 23.32 10.25 10.04
N PRO A 115 22.41 11.06 9.40
CA PRO A 115 21.01 11.17 9.83
C PRO A 115 20.32 9.81 9.85
N PHE A 116 19.40 9.63 10.78
CA PHE A 116 18.60 8.41 11.03
C PHE A 116 19.39 7.13 11.33
N LYS A 117 20.69 7.10 11.10
CA LYS A 117 21.58 5.99 11.44
C LYS A 117 22.39 6.25 12.73
N GLU A 118 22.91 7.43 12.86
CA GLU A 118 23.77 7.81 14.00
C GLU A 118 23.10 8.86 14.89
N TYR A 119 22.23 9.70 14.35
CA TYR A 119 21.42 10.66 15.07
C TYR A 119 20.11 11.00 14.34
N PHE A 120 19.18 11.60 15.05
CA PHE A 120 18.03 12.29 14.47
C PHE A 120 17.55 13.42 15.40
N PRO A 121 17.11 14.56 14.89
CA PRO A 121 16.38 15.54 15.66
C PRO A 121 15.01 14.97 16.07
N LEU A 122 14.52 15.30 17.26
CA LEU A 122 13.15 14.97 17.61
C LEU A 122 12.15 15.81 16.79
N ASP A 123 10.98 15.27 16.50
CA ASP A 123 9.90 15.92 15.73
C ASP A 123 9.46 17.27 16.32
N PHE A 124 9.56 17.42 17.64
CA PHE A 124 9.31 18.68 18.35
C PHE A 124 10.58 19.52 18.59
N SER A 125 11.71 19.22 18.00
CA SER A 125 12.91 20.04 18.13
C SER A 125 12.68 21.45 17.57
N ALA A 126 13.25 22.45 18.22
CA ALA A 126 13.38 23.76 17.56
C ALA A 126 14.32 23.65 16.35
N SER A 127 14.02 24.43 15.30
CA SER A 127 14.98 24.71 14.25
C SER A 127 16.03 25.69 14.76
N GLY A 128 17.28 25.53 14.33
CA GLY A 128 18.35 26.43 14.72
C GLY A 128 19.73 25.85 14.48
N GLN A 129 20.73 26.72 14.59
CA GLN A 129 22.13 26.33 14.49
C GLN A 129 22.84 26.69 15.78
N VAL A 130 23.58 25.74 16.33
CA VAL A 130 24.33 25.93 17.56
C VAL A 130 25.74 25.29 17.44
N SER A 131 26.70 25.85 18.14
CA SER A 131 28.02 25.27 18.28
C SER A 131 28.55 25.49 19.69
N GLY A 132 29.47 24.65 20.12
CA GLY A 132 30.13 24.81 21.41
C GLY A 132 31.00 23.60 21.72
N SER A 133 31.75 23.68 22.80
CA SER A 133 32.70 22.63 23.22
C SER A 133 32.33 22.10 24.63
N PRO A 134 31.12 21.53 24.83
CA PRO A 134 30.71 21.03 26.12
C PRO A 134 31.54 19.80 26.54
N ALA A 135 31.70 19.61 27.84
CA ALA A 135 32.00 18.30 28.39
C ALA A 135 30.69 17.56 28.67
N ILE A 136 30.66 16.23 28.44
CA ILE A 136 29.40 15.45 28.52
C ILE A 136 28.84 15.50 29.97
N ALA A 137 29.70 15.47 30.96
CA ALA A 137 29.30 15.45 32.38
C ALA A 137 28.94 16.84 32.94
N LEU A 138 29.13 17.93 32.18
CA LEU A 138 28.97 19.30 32.69
C LEU A 138 27.81 20.03 32.02
N GLN A 139 27.20 20.94 32.78
CA GLN A 139 26.08 21.77 32.32
C GLN A 139 26.49 23.25 32.39
N GLU A 140 27.36 23.66 31.48
CA GLU A 140 27.86 25.06 31.40
C GLU A 140 26.93 25.92 30.56
N SER A 141 26.74 27.18 30.95
CA SER A 141 25.89 28.11 30.18
C SER A 141 26.52 28.48 28.84
N GLY A 142 25.70 28.60 27.81
CA GLY A 142 26.13 29.03 26.48
C GLY A 142 26.58 27.88 25.54
N VAL A 143 26.49 26.64 25.95
CA VAL A 143 26.87 25.48 25.14
C VAL A 143 25.73 24.43 25.07
N PRO A 144 25.77 23.48 24.11
CA PRO A 144 24.89 22.32 24.09
C PRO A 144 25.09 21.44 25.35
N TRP A 145 24.00 20.88 25.87
CA TRP A 145 24.07 19.95 27.01
C TRP A 145 23.73 18.54 26.59
N PHE A 146 24.42 17.58 27.20
CA PHE A 146 24.08 16.18 27.09
C PHE A 146 23.07 15.78 28.16
N LEU A 147 22.13 14.89 27.82
CA LEU A 147 21.13 14.38 28.74
C LEU A 147 20.93 12.87 28.51
N ASP A 148 21.21 12.10 29.56
CA ASP A 148 20.92 10.66 29.53
C ASP A 148 19.44 10.43 29.81
N LEU A 149 18.75 9.74 28.89
CA LEU A 149 17.35 9.35 29.06
C LEU A 149 17.16 8.38 30.22
N LYS A 150 18.19 7.65 30.63
CA LYS A 150 18.16 6.79 31.84
C LYS A 150 17.64 7.58 33.04
N ASP A 151 18.14 8.80 33.25
CA ASP A 151 17.76 9.64 34.39
C ASP A 151 16.30 10.13 34.32
N LEU A 152 15.73 10.16 33.12
CA LEU A 152 14.32 10.51 32.92
C LEU A 152 13.37 9.31 33.02
N MET A 153 13.88 8.11 32.78
CA MET A 153 13.09 6.87 32.72
C MET A 153 13.11 6.08 34.05
N GLU A 154 14.15 6.20 34.84
CA GLU A 154 14.24 5.51 36.14
C GLU A 154 13.10 5.91 37.08
N GLY A 155 12.49 4.90 37.68
CA GLY A 155 11.41 5.07 38.66
C GLY A 155 10.05 5.52 38.06
N ARG A 156 9.90 5.56 36.73
CA ARG A 156 8.67 5.93 36.07
C ARG A 156 7.95 4.72 35.46
N PRO A 157 6.61 4.75 35.39
CA PRO A 157 5.86 3.74 34.64
C PRO A 157 6.32 3.70 33.18
N GLN A 158 6.38 2.50 32.59
CA GLN A 158 6.80 2.25 31.21
C GLN A 158 5.96 2.98 30.14
N ARG A 159 4.78 3.52 30.52
CA ARG A 159 3.85 4.29 29.67
C ARG A 159 3.92 5.80 29.89
N SER A 160 4.99 6.33 30.49
CA SER A 160 5.14 7.77 30.65
C SER A 160 5.33 8.44 29.28
N ASP A 161 4.71 9.61 29.09
CA ASP A 161 4.89 10.43 27.89
C ASP A 161 6.32 11.03 27.90
N LEU A 162 7.27 10.27 27.41
CA LEU A 162 8.68 10.67 27.37
C LEU A 162 8.91 11.94 26.52
N PRO A 163 8.26 12.11 25.34
CA PRO A 163 8.33 13.37 24.58
C PRO A 163 7.93 14.61 25.40
N ALA A 164 6.83 14.57 26.15
CA ALA A 164 6.41 15.70 27.00
C ALA A 164 7.40 15.98 28.13
N ILE A 165 7.95 14.93 28.73
CA ILE A 165 8.98 15.06 29.77
C ILE A 165 10.23 15.71 29.19
N ILE A 166 10.69 15.29 28.01
CA ILE A 166 11.85 15.87 27.34
C ILE A 166 11.60 17.35 27.01
N ARG A 167 10.45 17.73 26.48
CA ARG A 167 10.09 19.14 26.20
C ARG A 167 10.16 19.99 27.46
N THR A 168 9.55 19.53 28.55
CA THR A 168 9.61 20.22 29.83
C THR A 168 11.04 20.37 30.33
N ARG A 169 11.86 19.33 30.20
CA ARG A 169 13.26 19.36 30.59
C ARG A 169 14.07 20.31 29.73
N ALA A 170 13.83 20.34 28.41
CA ALA A 170 14.48 21.25 27.47
C ALA A 170 14.21 22.71 27.83
N ALA A 171 12.97 23.07 28.16
CA ALA A 171 12.63 24.42 28.61
C ALA A 171 13.37 24.79 29.92
N ALA A 172 13.50 23.86 30.88
CA ALA A 172 14.24 24.09 32.10
C ALA A 172 15.77 24.23 31.85
N CYS A 173 16.33 23.44 30.96
CA CYS A 173 17.74 23.53 30.58
C CYS A 173 18.04 24.83 29.82
N ALA A 174 17.18 25.24 28.91
CA ALA A 174 17.32 26.52 28.18
C ALA A 174 17.35 27.72 29.14
N LYS A 175 16.48 27.74 30.16
CA LYS A 175 16.49 28.78 31.20
C LYS A 175 17.82 28.85 31.98
N LYS A 176 18.57 27.76 32.05
CA LYS A 176 19.88 27.68 32.70
C LYS A 176 21.04 27.91 31.75
N GLY A 177 20.75 28.20 30.46
CA GLY A 177 21.77 28.55 29.48
C GLY A 177 22.15 27.44 28.52
N ALA A 178 21.46 26.29 28.49
CA ALA A 178 21.67 25.28 27.46
C ALA A 178 21.27 25.86 26.09
N THR A 179 22.11 25.68 25.07
CA THR A 179 21.83 26.15 23.70
C THR A 179 21.17 25.06 22.84
N ALA A 180 21.37 23.78 23.16
CA ALA A 180 20.71 22.62 22.59
C ALA A 180 20.72 21.46 23.61
N LEU A 181 19.89 20.45 23.40
CA LEU A 181 19.98 19.17 24.09
C LEU A 181 20.44 18.06 23.13
N ILE A 182 21.42 17.28 23.58
CA ILE A 182 21.89 16.08 22.92
C ILE A 182 21.49 14.88 23.80
N LEU A 183 20.48 14.16 23.38
CA LEU A 183 19.93 13.03 24.12
C LEU A 183 20.66 11.74 23.75
N TYR A 184 20.83 10.88 24.72
CA TYR A 184 21.25 9.49 24.52
C TYR A 184 20.64 8.60 25.60
N ASN A 185 20.64 7.29 25.37
CA ASN A 185 20.11 6.33 26.33
C ASN A 185 21.21 5.33 26.72
N SER A 186 21.64 5.37 27.97
CA SER A 186 22.59 4.42 28.51
C SER A 186 21.92 3.23 29.23
N SER A 187 20.60 3.27 29.39
CA SER A 187 19.84 2.20 30.03
C SER A 187 19.66 0.99 29.09
N LYS A 188 19.16 -0.13 29.66
CA LYS A 188 18.72 -1.30 28.90
C LYS A 188 17.24 -1.19 28.45
N LEU A 189 16.52 -0.18 28.94
CA LEU A 189 15.12 0.04 28.58
C LEU A 189 15.04 0.72 27.22
N SER A 190 14.10 0.31 26.40
CA SER A 190 13.80 1.01 25.14
C SER A 190 13.11 2.35 25.44
N ASP A 191 13.58 3.42 24.81
CA ASP A 191 12.97 4.74 24.90
C ASP A 191 11.88 4.96 23.84
N HIS A 192 11.82 4.10 22.81
CA HIS A 192 10.90 4.17 21.69
C HIS A 192 10.87 5.53 20.97
N LEU A 193 11.93 6.35 21.12
CA LEU A 193 12.03 7.60 20.41
C LEU A 193 12.34 7.35 18.94
N ALA A 194 11.57 7.99 18.09
CA ALA A 194 11.75 7.99 16.64
C ALA A 194 11.35 9.36 16.11
N PHE A 195 11.76 9.68 14.91
CA PHE A 195 11.26 10.84 14.18
C PHE A 195 9.99 10.42 13.44
N ASP A 196 8.83 10.98 13.80
CA ASP A 196 7.59 10.79 13.06
C ASP A 196 7.31 12.04 12.19
N PRO A 197 7.39 11.92 10.86
CA PRO A 197 7.12 13.04 9.96
C PRO A 197 5.72 13.63 10.10
N ARG A 198 4.74 12.80 10.52
CA ARG A 198 3.32 13.19 10.61
C ARG A 198 2.96 13.84 11.94
N ASP A 199 3.77 13.62 12.96
CA ASP A 199 3.58 14.30 14.25
C ASP A 199 4.09 15.75 14.13
N LYS A 200 3.20 16.72 14.39
CA LYS A 200 3.50 18.16 14.36
C LYS A 200 3.29 18.78 15.75
N PRO A 201 4.00 18.32 16.77
CA PRO A 201 3.86 18.84 18.11
C PRO A 201 4.36 20.27 18.20
N GLU A 202 3.99 20.96 19.27
CA GLU A 202 4.54 22.26 19.61
C GLU A 202 6.06 22.16 19.73
N ALA A 203 6.79 23.05 19.03
CA ALA A 203 8.23 23.04 19.00
C ALA A 203 8.82 23.35 20.38
N ALA A 204 9.89 22.67 20.73
CA ALA A 204 10.71 22.98 21.89
C ALA A 204 11.38 24.37 21.73
N VAL A 205 11.89 24.91 22.81
CA VAL A 205 12.53 26.25 22.82
C VAL A 205 13.97 26.23 22.33
N ILE A 206 14.61 25.07 22.26
CA ILE A 206 15.98 24.86 21.79
C ILE A 206 16.05 23.61 20.91
N PRO A 207 17.05 23.48 20.03
CA PRO A 207 17.30 22.26 19.28
C PRO A 207 17.48 21.03 20.18
N ILE A 208 16.86 19.91 19.79
CA ILE A 208 16.95 18.64 20.51
C ILE A 208 17.28 17.55 19.51
N VAL A 209 18.40 16.89 19.68
CA VAL A 209 18.84 15.77 18.85
C VAL A 209 19.08 14.53 19.70
N TYR A 210 18.68 13.38 19.16
CA TYR A 210 18.98 12.08 19.75
C TYR A 210 20.16 11.45 19.03
N ILE A 211 21.15 10.97 19.79
CA ILE A 211 22.30 10.22 19.27
C ILE A 211 22.15 8.74 19.66
N THR A 212 22.30 7.86 18.67
CA THR A 212 22.16 6.43 18.91
C THR A 212 23.26 5.89 19.85
N ALA A 213 22.96 4.80 20.56
CA ALA A 213 23.95 4.17 21.47
C ALA A 213 25.24 3.76 20.74
N ALA A 214 25.15 3.36 19.46
CA ALA A 214 26.31 3.04 18.63
C ALA A 214 27.17 4.27 18.36
N ALA A 215 26.53 5.38 17.98
CA ALA A 215 27.22 6.64 17.73
C ALA A 215 27.79 7.24 19.01
N LYS A 216 27.07 7.18 20.15
CA LYS A 216 27.62 7.59 21.44
C LYS A 216 28.93 6.85 21.74
N ARG A 217 28.93 5.51 21.63
CA ARG A 217 30.16 4.72 21.84
C ARG A 217 31.28 5.05 20.86
N LYS A 218 30.96 5.46 19.64
CA LYS A 218 31.95 5.77 18.62
C LYS A 218 32.59 7.15 18.84
N TYR A 219 31.79 8.18 19.13
CA TYR A 219 32.21 9.57 19.11
C TYR A 219 32.40 10.19 20.51
N LEU A 220 31.72 9.68 21.55
CA LEU A 220 31.63 10.25 22.88
C LEU A 220 32.10 9.24 23.93
N LYS A 221 33.39 8.81 23.84
CA LYS A 221 33.98 7.77 24.70
C LYS A 221 34.35 8.27 26.06
N ASP A 222 34.89 9.48 26.12
CA ASP A 222 35.37 10.11 27.36
C ASP A 222 34.37 11.20 27.77
N GLU A 223 33.66 10.95 28.86
CA GLU A 223 32.62 11.85 29.35
C GLU A 223 33.18 13.10 30.05
N SER A 224 34.47 13.10 30.41
CA SER A 224 35.13 14.24 31.00
C SER A 224 35.78 15.17 29.98
N ALA A 225 36.00 14.70 28.75
CA ALA A 225 36.61 15.47 27.70
C ALA A 225 35.61 16.45 27.09
N SER A 226 36.07 17.68 26.78
CA SER A 226 35.32 18.60 25.92
C SER A 226 35.31 18.10 24.51
N VAL A 227 34.13 18.18 23.86
CA VAL A 227 33.95 17.78 22.46
C VAL A 227 33.41 18.93 21.64
N ASP A 228 34.01 19.21 20.46
CA ASP A 228 33.46 20.22 19.55
C ASP A 228 32.16 19.71 18.95
N ILE A 229 31.09 20.41 19.27
CA ILE A 229 29.71 20.09 18.83
C ILE A 229 29.24 21.19 17.92
N ARG A 230 28.78 20.79 16.72
CA ARG A 230 28.09 21.68 15.82
C ARG A 230 26.83 21.01 15.30
N ILE A 231 25.69 21.66 15.45
CA ILE A 231 24.37 21.16 15.11
C ILE A 231 23.64 22.22 14.29
N LYS A 232 23.01 21.81 13.19
CA LYS A 232 21.98 22.59 12.53
C LYS A 232 20.76 21.70 12.37
N VAL A 233 19.63 22.12 12.92
CA VAL A 233 18.33 21.47 12.77
C VAL A 233 17.44 22.37 11.94
N GLY A 234 16.93 21.84 10.86
CA GLY A 234 15.92 22.46 10.02
C GLY A 234 14.88 21.43 9.60
N PHE A 235 13.66 21.88 9.38
CA PHE A 235 12.57 21.05 8.87
C PHE A 235 11.97 21.72 7.65
N ALA A 236 11.54 20.90 6.69
CA ALA A 236 10.77 21.31 5.54
C ALA A 236 9.44 20.56 5.52
N GLU A 237 8.38 21.22 5.06
CA GLU A 237 7.12 20.52 4.79
C GLU A 237 7.31 19.64 3.55
N SER A 238 6.88 18.38 3.66
CA SER A 238 6.93 17.44 2.57
C SER A 238 5.54 17.26 1.98
N GLN A 239 5.40 17.55 0.71
CA GLN A 239 4.18 17.33 -0.03
C GLN A 239 4.44 16.35 -1.17
N ARG A 240 3.46 15.51 -1.46
CA ARG A 240 3.51 14.62 -2.61
C ARG A 240 2.28 14.80 -3.45
N THR A 241 2.48 15.01 -4.75
CA THR A 241 1.40 15.10 -5.72
C THR A 241 1.14 13.74 -6.34
N GLY A 242 -0.13 13.34 -6.35
CA GLY A 242 -0.64 12.18 -7.06
C GLY A 242 -1.74 12.58 -8.02
N HIS A 243 -2.17 11.64 -8.84
CA HIS A 243 -3.30 11.85 -9.73
C HIS A 243 -4.03 10.55 -10.00
N ASN A 244 -5.35 10.58 -9.82
CA ASN A 244 -6.20 9.50 -10.29
C ASN A 244 -6.34 9.60 -11.81
N VAL A 245 -6.31 8.48 -12.53
CA VAL A 245 -6.65 8.43 -13.95
C VAL A 245 -8.14 8.10 -14.08
N VAL A 246 -8.90 8.97 -14.76
CA VAL A 246 -10.36 8.87 -14.82
C VAL A 246 -10.84 8.78 -16.27
N GLY A 247 -11.41 7.61 -16.61
CA GLY A 247 -11.99 7.30 -17.91
C GLY A 247 -13.50 7.09 -17.84
N TRP A 248 -14.21 7.43 -18.91
CA TRP A 248 -15.67 7.48 -18.94
C TRP A 248 -16.27 6.78 -20.15
N ILE A 249 -17.28 5.93 -19.93
CA ILE A 249 -18.21 5.43 -20.94
C ILE A 249 -19.57 6.08 -20.67
N ASP A 250 -19.97 6.96 -21.56
CA ASP A 250 -21.26 7.64 -21.52
C ASP A 250 -22.31 6.86 -22.30
N ASN A 251 -23.25 6.29 -21.58
CA ASN A 251 -24.40 5.60 -22.15
C ASN A 251 -25.68 6.44 -22.13
N GLY A 252 -25.61 7.70 -21.68
CA GLY A 252 -26.80 8.53 -21.43
C GLY A 252 -27.67 8.03 -20.29
N ALA A 253 -27.14 7.19 -19.40
CA ALA A 253 -27.89 6.54 -18.32
C ALA A 253 -28.07 7.48 -17.12
N ALA A 254 -29.13 7.26 -16.34
CA ALA A 254 -29.42 8.04 -15.14
C ALA A 254 -28.47 7.74 -13.97
N SER A 255 -27.81 6.58 -13.98
CA SER A 255 -26.90 6.14 -12.92
C SER A 255 -25.54 5.73 -13.47
N THR A 256 -24.53 5.73 -12.59
CA THR A 256 -23.14 5.44 -12.91
C THR A 256 -22.62 4.31 -12.05
N VAL A 257 -21.89 3.38 -12.63
CA VAL A 257 -21.08 2.38 -11.92
C VAL A 257 -19.64 2.85 -11.93
N ILE A 258 -19.00 2.86 -10.75
CA ILE A 258 -17.57 3.10 -10.63
C ILE A 258 -16.82 1.77 -10.61
N ILE A 259 -15.76 1.67 -11.41
CA ILE A 259 -14.88 0.51 -11.48
C ILE A 259 -13.47 1.00 -11.22
N GLY A 260 -12.85 0.53 -10.14
CA GLY A 260 -11.56 1.03 -9.68
C GLY A 260 -10.54 -0.06 -9.39
N ALA A 261 -9.28 0.36 -9.46
CA ALA A 261 -8.10 -0.34 -8.97
C ALA A 261 -7.01 0.70 -8.69
N HIS A 262 -6.20 0.52 -7.67
CA HIS A 262 -5.05 1.41 -7.52
C HIS A 262 -3.89 0.98 -8.42
N TYR A 263 -3.10 1.95 -8.87
CA TYR A 263 -1.98 1.70 -9.77
C TYR A 263 -0.62 2.03 -9.15
N ASP A 264 -0.61 2.79 -8.06
CA ASP A 264 0.60 3.00 -7.27
C ASP A 264 1.01 1.72 -6.54
N GLY A 265 2.26 1.65 -6.14
CA GLY A 265 2.79 0.60 -5.32
C GLY A 265 3.75 1.16 -4.28
N SER A 266 4.26 0.30 -3.41
CA SER A 266 5.12 0.67 -2.30
C SER A 266 6.50 1.23 -2.73
N GLY A 267 6.92 0.97 -3.97
CA GLY A 267 8.20 1.45 -4.51
C GLY A 267 9.37 0.62 -4.01
N HIS A 268 10.37 1.29 -3.45
CA HIS A 268 11.48 0.63 -2.77
C HIS A 268 11.04 0.23 -1.35
N GLY A 269 11.35 -1.00 -0.95
CA GLY A 269 11.15 -1.46 0.42
C GLY A 269 12.01 -0.71 1.45
N GLU A 270 12.04 -1.19 2.70
CA GLU A 270 12.90 -0.63 3.75
C GLU A 270 14.39 -0.61 3.35
N ASP A 271 14.83 -1.59 2.58
CA ASP A 271 16.10 -1.56 1.87
C ASP A 271 15.89 -0.86 0.52
N SER A 272 16.33 0.40 0.43
CA SER A 272 16.20 1.26 -0.76
C SER A 272 16.83 0.68 -2.04
N SER A 273 17.60 -0.40 -1.94
CA SER A 273 18.18 -1.11 -3.08
C SER A 273 17.21 -2.11 -3.73
N VAL A 274 16.10 -2.45 -3.07
CA VAL A 274 15.19 -3.50 -3.50
C VAL A 274 13.83 -2.90 -3.91
N VAL A 275 13.48 -3.06 -5.17
CA VAL A 275 12.18 -2.63 -5.73
C VAL A 275 11.13 -3.71 -5.51
N SER A 276 9.92 -3.33 -5.05
CA SER A 276 8.73 -4.18 -5.10
C SER A 276 8.00 -3.94 -6.43
N PRO A 277 8.01 -4.91 -7.37
CA PRO A 277 7.39 -4.73 -8.69
C PRO A 277 5.88 -4.57 -8.63
N GLY A 278 5.23 -5.17 -7.64
CA GLY A 278 3.78 -5.07 -7.42
C GLY A 278 2.96 -5.64 -8.56
N ALA A 279 3.29 -6.86 -9.00
CA ALA A 279 2.57 -7.49 -10.11
C ALA A 279 1.15 -7.91 -9.70
N ASN A 280 1.01 -8.56 -8.54
CA ASN A 280 -0.28 -8.85 -7.97
C ASN A 280 -0.85 -7.63 -7.26
N ASP A 281 -0.01 -6.87 -6.58
CA ASP A 281 -0.35 -5.68 -5.79
C ASP A 281 0.19 -4.39 -6.42
N ASN A 282 -0.55 -3.70 -7.32
CA ASN A 282 -1.86 -4.09 -7.83
C ASN A 282 -1.90 -3.91 -9.35
N ALA A 283 -0.80 -4.30 -10.05
CA ALA A 283 -0.82 -4.30 -11.53
C ALA A 283 -1.90 -5.24 -12.07
N SER A 284 -2.22 -6.34 -11.36
CA SER A 284 -3.28 -7.27 -11.74
C SER A 284 -4.66 -6.60 -11.71
N GLY A 285 -4.99 -5.84 -10.66
CA GLY A 285 -6.25 -5.09 -10.59
C GLY A 285 -6.38 -4.08 -11.70
N VAL A 286 -5.30 -3.35 -12.01
CA VAL A 286 -5.27 -2.37 -13.12
C VAL A 286 -5.44 -3.05 -14.48
N ALA A 287 -4.73 -4.17 -14.73
CA ALA A 287 -4.87 -4.96 -15.95
C ALA A 287 -6.32 -5.43 -16.13
N GLY A 288 -6.92 -5.92 -15.04
CA GLY A 288 -8.33 -6.31 -15.01
C GLY A 288 -9.27 -5.14 -15.31
N MET A 289 -9.01 -3.96 -14.76
CA MET A 289 -9.80 -2.76 -14.99
C MET A 289 -9.75 -2.33 -16.47
N ILE A 290 -8.57 -2.35 -17.10
CA ILE A 290 -8.40 -2.02 -18.52
C ILE A 290 -9.16 -3.00 -19.40
N GLU A 291 -9.08 -4.30 -19.16
CA GLU A 291 -9.79 -5.31 -19.92
C GLU A 291 -11.31 -5.23 -19.71
N LEU A 292 -11.79 -4.93 -18.48
CA LEU A 292 -13.21 -4.65 -18.25
C LEU A 292 -13.68 -3.40 -19.00
N ALA A 293 -12.85 -2.35 -19.09
CA ALA A 293 -13.18 -1.16 -19.86
C ALA A 293 -13.39 -1.49 -21.34
N ARG A 294 -12.48 -2.29 -21.92
CA ARG A 294 -12.60 -2.77 -23.30
C ARG A 294 -13.87 -3.61 -23.53
N LEU A 295 -14.18 -4.52 -22.59
CA LEU A 295 -15.36 -5.39 -22.67
C LEU A 295 -16.66 -4.59 -22.54
N LEU A 296 -16.74 -3.65 -21.60
CA LEU A 296 -17.93 -2.84 -21.36
C LEU A 296 -18.17 -1.81 -22.47
N ALA A 297 -17.12 -1.23 -23.06
CA ALA A 297 -17.24 -0.35 -24.21
C ALA A 297 -17.86 -1.08 -25.42
N ALA A 298 -17.50 -2.35 -25.63
CA ALA A 298 -18.04 -3.19 -26.69
C ALA A 298 -19.40 -3.84 -26.35
N SER A 299 -19.86 -3.76 -25.09
CA SER A 299 -21.05 -4.45 -24.60
C SER A 299 -22.34 -3.74 -24.99
N LYS A 300 -23.48 -4.42 -24.72
CA LYS A 300 -24.84 -3.85 -24.80
C LYS A 300 -25.37 -3.42 -23.44
N LEU A 301 -24.55 -3.40 -22.39
CA LEU A 301 -24.93 -2.99 -21.04
C LEU A 301 -25.01 -1.46 -20.96
N ARG A 302 -26.20 -0.88 -21.18
CA ARG A 302 -26.41 0.56 -21.33
C ARG A 302 -27.24 1.20 -20.21
N ASN A 303 -27.69 0.42 -19.22
CA ASN A 303 -28.53 0.94 -18.12
C ASN A 303 -27.75 1.78 -17.11
N ASN A 304 -26.42 1.74 -17.16
CA ASN A 304 -25.52 2.60 -16.38
C ASN A 304 -24.48 3.24 -17.30
N ASN A 305 -23.99 4.39 -16.91
CA ASN A 305 -22.69 4.89 -17.34
C ASN A 305 -21.60 4.16 -16.57
N TYR A 306 -20.36 4.13 -17.08
CA TYR A 306 -19.25 3.50 -16.41
C TYR A 306 -18.10 4.49 -16.23
N LEU A 307 -17.68 4.69 -15.00
CA LEU A 307 -16.55 5.53 -14.62
C LEU A 307 -15.41 4.63 -14.14
N PHE A 308 -14.32 4.61 -14.88
CA PHE A 308 -13.12 3.85 -14.56
C PHE A 308 -12.13 4.76 -13.87
N ILE A 309 -11.62 4.33 -12.72
CA ILE A 309 -10.67 5.12 -11.95
C ILE A 309 -9.48 4.24 -11.55
N ALA A 310 -8.29 4.58 -12.08
CA ALA A 310 -7.06 4.07 -11.51
C ALA A 310 -6.63 5.04 -10.40
N PHE A 311 -6.67 4.59 -9.15
CA PHE A 311 -6.34 5.40 -8.00
C PHE A 311 -4.82 5.46 -7.79
N SER A 312 -4.30 6.63 -7.39
CA SER A 312 -2.96 6.82 -6.87
C SER A 312 -2.99 7.01 -5.36
N GLY A 313 -1.90 6.69 -4.67
CA GLY A 313 -1.80 6.88 -3.22
C GLY A 313 -2.63 5.91 -2.38
N SER A 314 -2.94 4.73 -2.89
CA SER A 314 -3.57 3.67 -2.10
C SER A 314 -2.64 3.19 -0.98
N GLU A 315 -1.33 3.08 -1.26
CA GLU A 315 -0.27 2.78 -0.30
C GLU A 315 -0.05 3.90 0.75
N LEU A 316 -0.71 5.02 0.57
CA LEU A 316 -0.71 6.19 1.45
C LEU A 316 -2.13 6.44 1.99
N GLU A 317 -2.67 5.42 2.68
CA GLU A 317 -3.99 5.45 3.33
C GLU A 317 -5.15 5.71 2.35
N SER A 318 -5.04 5.18 1.12
CA SER A 318 -6.03 5.33 0.05
C SER A 318 -6.34 6.80 -0.28
N ALA A 319 -5.30 7.64 -0.32
CA ALA A 319 -5.42 9.09 -0.48
C ALA A 319 -6.17 9.49 -1.75
N GLY A 320 -5.95 8.79 -2.88
CA GLY A 320 -6.59 9.11 -4.15
C GLY A 320 -8.08 8.85 -4.16
N SER A 321 -8.54 7.74 -3.61
CA SER A 321 -9.99 7.46 -3.50
C SER A 321 -10.68 8.35 -2.48
N ALA A 322 -10.00 8.68 -1.38
CA ALA A 322 -10.49 9.65 -0.40
C ALA A 322 -10.64 11.05 -1.04
N TRP A 323 -9.64 11.48 -1.81
CA TRP A 323 -9.70 12.74 -2.56
C TRP A 323 -10.84 12.75 -3.57
N PHE A 324 -10.99 11.66 -4.34
CA PHE A 324 -12.06 11.55 -5.33
C PHE A 324 -13.45 11.72 -4.70
N VAL A 325 -13.70 11.11 -3.56
CA VAL A 325 -15.01 11.21 -2.88
C VAL A 325 -15.25 12.61 -2.33
N GLN A 326 -14.21 13.33 -1.91
CA GLN A 326 -14.30 14.72 -1.43
C GLN A 326 -14.43 15.72 -2.59
N HIS A 327 -13.85 15.42 -3.76
CA HIS A 327 -13.81 16.28 -4.95
C HIS A 327 -14.30 15.52 -6.19
N PRO A 328 -15.54 15.03 -6.20
CA PRO A 328 -15.97 14.08 -7.23
C PRO A 328 -16.18 14.77 -8.58
N VAL A 329 -15.70 14.13 -9.65
CA VAL A 329 -15.93 14.58 -11.04
C VAL A 329 -17.30 14.16 -11.59
N THR A 330 -18.11 13.50 -10.79
CA THR A 330 -19.49 13.10 -11.09
C THR A 330 -20.36 13.26 -9.85
N ASP A 331 -21.66 13.41 -10.03
CA ASP A 331 -22.60 13.47 -8.90
C ASP A 331 -22.65 12.11 -8.17
N LEU A 332 -22.12 12.04 -6.96
CA LEU A 332 -22.09 10.81 -6.14
C LEU A 332 -23.51 10.27 -5.86
N LYS A 333 -24.54 11.13 -5.84
CA LYS A 333 -25.94 10.70 -5.70
C LYS A 333 -26.43 9.87 -6.88
N LYS A 334 -25.76 9.96 -8.03
CA LYS A 334 -26.06 9.16 -9.24
C LYS A 334 -25.21 7.89 -9.31
N VAL A 335 -24.26 7.70 -8.39
CA VAL A 335 -23.48 6.46 -8.35
C VAL A 335 -24.37 5.34 -7.86
N ASN A 336 -24.44 4.27 -8.66
CA ASN A 336 -25.21 3.08 -8.34
C ASN A 336 -24.47 2.21 -7.35
N TYR A 337 -23.21 1.87 -7.66
CA TYR A 337 -22.30 1.12 -6.83
C TYR A 337 -20.86 1.29 -7.31
N MET A 338 -19.92 0.84 -6.49
CA MET A 338 -18.48 0.81 -6.82
C MET A 338 -17.96 -0.62 -6.76
N ILE A 339 -17.13 -0.98 -7.74
CA ILE A 339 -16.34 -2.21 -7.79
C ILE A 339 -14.87 -1.84 -7.62
N ASN A 340 -14.21 -2.46 -6.64
CA ASN A 340 -12.77 -2.40 -6.45
C ASN A 340 -12.11 -3.73 -6.83
N MET A 341 -11.03 -3.68 -7.58
CA MET A 341 -10.20 -4.84 -7.89
C MET A 341 -8.83 -4.66 -7.26
N ASP A 342 -8.50 -5.55 -6.36
CA ASP A 342 -7.30 -5.45 -5.55
C ASP A 342 -6.67 -6.84 -5.38
N MET A 343 -5.48 -7.03 -5.98
CA MET A 343 -4.78 -8.31 -5.98
C MET A 343 -5.61 -9.48 -6.56
N ILE A 344 -6.00 -9.38 -7.83
CA ILE A 344 -6.84 -10.38 -8.50
C ILE A 344 -6.05 -11.41 -9.34
N GLY A 345 -4.71 -11.30 -9.39
CA GLY A 345 -3.85 -12.07 -10.29
C GLY A 345 -3.44 -13.47 -9.78
N ARG A 346 -3.75 -13.84 -8.54
CA ARG A 346 -3.24 -15.07 -7.91
C ARG A 346 -4.35 -16.07 -7.57
N LEU A 347 -5.35 -16.24 -8.44
CA LEU A 347 -6.39 -17.25 -8.24
C LEU A 347 -5.76 -18.64 -8.12
N ASN A 348 -6.08 -19.34 -7.05
CA ASN A 348 -5.53 -20.68 -6.79
C ASN A 348 -6.25 -21.72 -7.67
N ASP A 349 -5.50 -22.49 -8.44
CA ASP A 349 -6.01 -23.47 -9.42
C ASP A 349 -6.75 -24.67 -8.79
N THR A 350 -6.55 -24.88 -7.49
CA THR A 350 -7.22 -25.99 -6.77
C THR A 350 -8.48 -25.51 -6.06
N THR A 351 -8.39 -24.42 -5.32
CA THR A 351 -9.51 -23.92 -4.51
C THR A 351 -10.43 -23.01 -5.27
N HIS A 352 -9.92 -22.32 -6.30
CA HIS A 352 -10.61 -21.29 -7.06
C HIS A 352 -11.21 -20.18 -6.17
N ALA A 353 -10.65 -19.99 -4.98
CA ALA A 353 -11.20 -19.09 -3.97
C ALA A 353 -11.02 -17.63 -4.41
N LEU A 354 -12.13 -16.90 -4.46
CA LEU A 354 -12.18 -15.46 -4.69
C LEU A 354 -12.92 -14.81 -3.53
N THR A 355 -12.26 -13.89 -2.83
CA THR A 355 -12.91 -13.10 -1.79
C THR A 355 -13.73 -11.98 -2.44
N VAL A 356 -14.99 -11.86 -2.03
CA VAL A 356 -15.92 -10.80 -2.43
C VAL A 356 -16.36 -10.07 -1.17
N ALA A 357 -15.67 -8.95 -0.85
CA ALA A 357 -16.00 -8.12 0.30
C ALA A 357 -17.02 -7.05 -0.07
N GLY A 358 -17.72 -6.52 0.94
CA GLY A 358 -18.82 -5.57 0.72
C GLY A 358 -20.16 -6.22 0.42
N PHE A 359 -20.26 -7.53 0.56
CA PHE A 359 -21.48 -8.27 0.20
C PHE A 359 -22.72 -7.85 1.02
N GLY A 360 -22.53 -7.38 2.26
CA GLY A 360 -23.57 -6.83 3.11
C GLY A 360 -23.95 -5.38 2.78
N THR A 361 -23.20 -4.69 1.92
CA THR A 361 -23.43 -3.25 1.64
C THR A 361 -24.67 -2.98 0.77
N SER A 362 -25.28 -4.04 0.21
CA SER A 362 -26.57 -3.95 -0.48
C SER A 362 -27.27 -5.30 -0.52
N PRO A 363 -28.61 -5.34 -0.34
CA PRO A 363 -29.42 -6.54 -0.54
C PRO A 363 -29.43 -7.02 -2.01
N ALA A 364 -28.98 -6.20 -2.95
CA ALA A 364 -28.89 -6.55 -4.36
C ALA A 364 -27.83 -7.63 -4.65
N TRP A 365 -26.77 -7.75 -3.83
CA TRP A 365 -25.64 -8.61 -4.13
C TRP A 365 -25.96 -10.10 -4.09
N ALA A 366 -26.75 -10.54 -3.09
CA ALA A 366 -27.12 -11.96 -2.97
C ALA A 366 -27.87 -12.49 -4.21
N PRO A 367 -28.96 -11.85 -4.71
CA PRO A 367 -29.63 -12.34 -5.90
C PRO A 367 -28.80 -12.17 -7.19
N VAL A 368 -27.90 -11.15 -7.27
CA VAL A 368 -26.98 -11.00 -8.41
C VAL A 368 -26.00 -12.17 -8.43
N CYS A 369 -25.24 -12.37 -7.36
CA CYS A 369 -24.22 -13.42 -7.30
C CYS A 369 -24.81 -14.82 -7.37
N ASN A 370 -25.98 -15.08 -6.78
CA ASN A 370 -26.65 -16.36 -6.88
C ASN A 370 -27.16 -16.65 -8.30
N GLY A 371 -27.49 -15.63 -9.07
CA GLY A 371 -27.94 -15.76 -10.46
C GLY A 371 -26.82 -16.10 -11.46
N ILE A 372 -25.55 -15.96 -11.08
CA ILE A 372 -24.44 -16.31 -11.97
C ILE A 372 -24.38 -17.82 -12.18
N ARG A 373 -24.55 -18.25 -13.43
CA ARG A 373 -24.66 -19.67 -13.79
C ARG A 373 -23.30 -20.35 -13.94
N ASP A 374 -22.32 -19.64 -14.47
CA ASP A 374 -20.96 -20.20 -14.72
C ASP A 374 -20.01 -19.85 -13.57
N LYS A 375 -20.08 -20.62 -12.49
CA LYS A 375 -19.19 -20.52 -11.32
C LYS A 375 -18.13 -21.63 -11.30
N LYS A 376 -17.97 -22.35 -12.40
CA LYS A 376 -17.13 -23.58 -12.42
C LYS A 376 -15.68 -23.32 -11.98
N TYR A 377 -15.17 -22.12 -12.23
CA TYR A 377 -13.78 -21.75 -11.98
C TYR A 377 -13.63 -20.67 -10.90
N ILE A 378 -14.71 -20.34 -10.19
CA ILE A 378 -14.71 -19.39 -9.08
C ILE A 378 -15.49 -19.93 -7.91
N SER A 379 -14.87 -19.95 -6.74
CA SER A 379 -15.49 -20.25 -5.45
C SER A 379 -15.57 -18.95 -4.62
N PRO A 380 -16.66 -18.16 -4.74
CA PRO A 380 -16.74 -16.89 -4.07
C PRO A 380 -16.86 -17.06 -2.56
N ARG A 381 -16.00 -16.34 -1.82
CA ARG A 381 -16.04 -16.20 -0.36
C ARG A 381 -16.60 -14.83 -0.05
N ASN A 382 -17.90 -14.77 0.27
CA ASN A 382 -18.59 -13.52 0.52
C ASN A 382 -18.31 -13.02 1.94
N ILE A 383 -17.86 -11.75 2.05
CA ILE A 383 -17.64 -11.06 3.31
C ILE A 383 -18.58 -9.86 3.36
N ASN A 384 -19.35 -9.73 4.45
CA ASN A 384 -20.40 -8.72 4.55
C ASN A 384 -19.88 -7.31 4.71
N THR A 385 -18.77 -7.13 5.42
CA THR A 385 -18.21 -5.78 5.69
C THR A 385 -17.85 -5.04 4.41
N GLY A 386 -18.07 -3.73 4.40
CA GLY A 386 -17.62 -2.82 3.33
C GLY A 386 -16.10 -2.64 3.29
N GLY A 387 -15.40 -3.31 4.18
CA GLY A 387 -13.95 -3.24 4.34
C GLY A 387 -13.53 -2.24 5.41
N THR A 388 -12.37 -2.48 5.97
CA THR A 388 -11.72 -1.60 6.95
C THR A 388 -10.57 -0.80 6.34
N ALA A 389 -10.11 -1.19 5.15
CA ALA A 389 -9.02 -0.57 4.41
C ALA A 389 -9.25 -0.73 2.89
N GLY A 390 -8.51 0.03 2.08
CA GLY A 390 -8.57 0.02 0.62
C GLY A 390 -9.49 1.08 0.03
N ASP A 391 -9.42 1.25 -1.29
CA ASP A 391 -10.06 2.36 -2.01
C ASP A 391 -11.58 2.37 -1.92
N GLN A 392 -12.22 1.21 -1.79
CA GLN A 392 -13.69 1.11 -1.63
C GLN A 392 -14.19 1.74 -0.33
N LEU A 393 -13.34 1.90 0.69
CA LEU A 393 -13.74 2.42 2.00
C LEU A 393 -14.26 3.86 1.93
N ALA A 394 -13.66 4.71 1.08
CA ALA A 394 -14.11 6.08 0.88
C ALA A 394 -15.55 6.11 0.33
N PHE A 395 -15.86 5.23 -0.62
CA PHE A 395 -17.20 5.12 -1.23
C PHE A 395 -18.21 4.52 -0.25
N TYR A 396 -17.83 3.50 0.51
CA TYR A 396 -18.67 2.94 1.56
C TYR A 396 -19.06 4.01 2.60
N ARG A 397 -18.10 4.83 3.05
CA ARG A 397 -18.35 5.96 3.95
C ARG A 397 -19.27 7.03 3.35
N ALA A 398 -19.26 7.18 2.04
CA ALA A 398 -20.19 8.02 1.28
C ALA A 398 -21.57 7.35 1.03
N SER A 399 -21.88 6.23 1.69
CA SER A 399 -23.12 5.47 1.56
C SER A 399 -23.37 4.94 0.14
N ILE A 400 -22.31 4.58 -0.57
CA ILE A 400 -22.35 3.93 -1.87
C ILE A 400 -22.14 2.42 -1.65
N PRO A 401 -22.99 1.54 -2.20
CA PRO A 401 -22.75 0.10 -2.17
C PRO A 401 -21.42 -0.26 -2.85
N VAL A 402 -20.63 -1.13 -2.23
CA VAL A 402 -19.32 -1.52 -2.75
C VAL A 402 -19.17 -3.02 -2.85
N LEU A 403 -18.37 -3.47 -3.82
CA LEU A 403 -17.84 -4.83 -3.86
C LEU A 403 -16.34 -4.75 -4.13
N THR A 404 -15.55 -5.43 -3.32
CA THR A 404 -14.11 -5.61 -3.54
C THR A 404 -13.82 -7.06 -3.88
N PHE A 405 -13.06 -7.27 -4.94
CA PHE A 405 -12.63 -8.58 -5.41
C PHE A 405 -11.14 -8.73 -5.17
N THR A 406 -10.75 -9.83 -4.50
CA THR A 406 -9.34 -10.14 -4.25
C THR A 406 -9.11 -11.65 -4.17
N THR A 407 -7.97 -12.10 -4.66
CA THR A 407 -7.49 -13.48 -4.48
C THR A 407 -6.78 -13.69 -3.15
N GLY A 408 -6.72 -12.64 -2.32
CA GLY A 408 -6.14 -12.63 -0.98
C GLY A 408 -4.66 -12.24 -0.95
N LEU A 409 -4.19 -11.89 0.26
CA LEU A 409 -2.79 -11.60 0.50
C LEU A 409 -1.93 -12.85 0.31
N GLN A 410 -0.79 -12.66 -0.30
CA GLN A 410 0.29 -13.64 -0.36
C GLN A 410 1.38 -13.23 0.63
N THR A 411 2.15 -14.17 1.13
CA THR A 411 3.30 -13.89 2.03
C THR A 411 4.38 -13.02 1.38
N GLU A 412 4.28 -12.82 0.08
CA GLU A 412 5.25 -12.14 -0.77
C GLU A 412 4.83 -10.71 -1.14
N ASN A 413 3.66 -10.26 -0.70
CA ASN A 413 3.16 -8.91 -0.99
C ASN A 413 4.09 -7.85 -0.41
N HIS A 414 4.18 -6.71 -1.10
CA HIS A 414 5.11 -5.62 -0.80
C HIS A 414 6.60 -6.04 -0.85
N GLY A 415 6.91 -7.21 -1.43
CA GLY A 415 8.25 -7.74 -1.55
C GLY A 415 8.77 -7.81 -2.99
N PRO A 416 10.08 -8.02 -3.18
CA PRO A 416 10.72 -8.09 -4.50
C PRO A 416 10.31 -9.29 -5.34
N VAL A 417 9.59 -10.23 -4.75
CA VAL A 417 9.17 -11.47 -5.39
C VAL A 417 7.75 -11.41 -5.97
N ASP A 418 7.04 -10.28 -5.82
CA ASP A 418 5.74 -10.06 -6.48
C ASP A 418 5.94 -9.65 -7.95
N ASN A 419 6.35 -10.62 -8.75
CA ASN A 419 6.71 -10.45 -10.16
C ASN A 419 5.62 -10.96 -11.10
N ALA A 420 5.64 -10.51 -12.35
CA ALA A 420 4.67 -10.86 -13.39
C ALA A 420 4.65 -12.37 -13.74
N ASP A 421 5.74 -13.11 -13.50
CA ASP A 421 5.82 -14.56 -13.69
C ASP A 421 5.03 -15.36 -12.65
N LYS A 422 4.63 -14.73 -11.55
CA LYS A 422 3.81 -15.32 -10.49
C LYS A 422 2.31 -15.21 -10.75
N ILE A 423 1.90 -14.44 -11.73
CA ILE A 423 0.48 -14.20 -12.02
C ILE A 423 -0.14 -15.39 -12.76
N ASN A 424 -1.29 -15.83 -12.28
CA ASN A 424 -2.13 -16.82 -12.93
C ASN A 424 -3.09 -16.14 -13.92
N TYR A 425 -2.60 -15.76 -15.10
CA TYR A 425 -3.40 -15.04 -16.11
C TYR A 425 -4.67 -15.77 -16.55
N PRO A 426 -4.69 -17.12 -16.74
CA PRO A 426 -5.94 -17.83 -16.97
C PRO A 426 -6.91 -17.73 -15.80
N GLY A 427 -6.41 -17.76 -14.56
CA GLY A 427 -7.21 -17.57 -13.34
C GLY A 427 -7.74 -16.14 -13.24
N GLU A 428 -6.93 -15.14 -13.52
CA GLU A 428 -7.32 -13.73 -13.57
C GLU A 428 -8.45 -13.49 -14.58
N LEU A 429 -8.38 -14.11 -15.76
CA LEU A 429 -9.49 -14.11 -16.72
C LEU A 429 -10.79 -14.65 -16.10
N GLN A 430 -10.75 -15.69 -15.26
CA GLN A 430 -11.95 -16.20 -14.61
C GLN A 430 -12.52 -15.20 -13.60
N VAL A 431 -11.65 -14.52 -12.86
CA VAL A 431 -12.05 -13.43 -11.96
C VAL A 431 -12.75 -12.32 -12.77
N LEU A 432 -12.19 -11.91 -13.90
CA LEU A 432 -12.81 -10.89 -14.75
C LEU A 432 -14.17 -11.31 -15.31
N LYS A 433 -14.31 -12.55 -15.76
CA LYS A 433 -15.59 -13.09 -16.23
C LYS A 433 -16.64 -13.09 -15.12
N PHE A 434 -16.22 -13.41 -13.90
CA PHE A 434 -17.10 -13.36 -12.74
C PHE A 434 -17.55 -11.93 -12.43
N ILE A 435 -16.61 -10.97 -12.39
CA ILE A 435 -16.91 -9.54 -12.18
C ILE A 435 -17.81 -9.00 -13.29
N TYR A 436 -17.53 -9.32 -14.55
CA TYR A 436 -18.40 -8.93 -15.66
C TYR A 436 -19.83 -9.47 -15.49
N SER A 437 -19.96 -10.74 -15.07
CA SER A 437 -21.28 -11.34 -14.80
C SER A 437 -22.00 -10.67 -13.61
N VAL A 438 -21.27 -10.21 -12.60
CA VAL A 438 -21.83 -9.38 -11.50
C VAL A 438 -22.37 -8.06 -12.07
N ILE A 439 -21.61 -7.38 -12.90
CA ILE A 439 -22.02 -6.10 -13.54
C ILE A 439 -23.26 -6.34 -14.41
N GLU A 440 -23.26 -7.40 -15.23
CA GLU A 440 -24.38 -7.76 -16.10
C GLU A 440 -25.64 -8.06 -15.29
N GLY A 441 -25.52 -8.89 -14.24
CA GLY A 441 -26.62 -9.21 -13.33
C GLY A 441 -27.18 -8.00 -12.59
N ALA A 442 -26.31 -7.07 -12.18
CA ALA A 442 -26.72 -5.82 -11.53
C ALA A 442 -27.37 -4.83 -12.53
N ASN A 443 -26.86 -4.78 -13.77
CA ASN A 443 -27.36 -3.86 -14.79
C ASN A 443 -28.86 -4.06 -15.12
N SER A 444 -29.39 -5.26 -14.91
CA SER A 444 -30.79 -5.60 -15.15
C SER A 444 -31.72 -5.34 -13.95
N ARG A 445 -31.20 -4.97 -12.78
CA ARG A 445 -31.93 -4.97 -11.49
C ARG A 445 -32.23 -3.57 -10.95
N GLY A 446 -31.89 -2.52 -11.66
CA GLY A 446 -32.06 -1.13 -11.21
C GLY A 446 -30.95 -0.72 -10.22
N ARG A 447 -31.27 0.26 -9.38
CA ARG A 447 -30.29 0.84 -8.46
C ARG A 447 -30.13 -0.01 -7.21
N ALA A 448 -28.89 -0.30 -6.82
CA ALA A 448 -28.56 -0.96 -5.58
C ALA A 448 -28.80 -0.03 -4.38
N THR A 449 -29.53 -0.52 -3.37
CA THR A 449 -29.79 0.24 -2.13
C THR A 449 -28.62 0.01 -1.17
N PHE A 450 -28.09 1.09 -0.60
CA PHE A 450 -27.03 0.99 0.40
C PHE A 450 -27.56 0.47 1.75
N THR A 451 -26.80 -0.41 2.37
CA THR A 451 -26.99 -0.91 3.72
C THR A 451 -25.66 -0.81 4.48
N ALA A 452 -25.67 -0.17 5.63
CA ALA A 452 -24.50 -0.15 6.51
C ALA A 452 -24.25 -1.55 7.10
N THR A 453 -23.00 -1.97 7.17
CA THR A 453 -22.61 -3.25 7.77
C THR A 453 -22.17 -3.05 9.21
N THR A 454 -22.52 -3.99 10.10
CA THR A 454 -22.19 -3.91 11.53
C THR A 454 -20.86 -4.56 11.90
N ASP A 455 -20.29 -5.36 11.00
CA ASP A 455 -19.05 -6.10 11.25
C ASP A 455 -17.84 -5.31 10.74
N ASN A 456 -17.04 -4.78 11.67
CA ASN A 456 -15.71 -4.23 11.42
C ASN A 456 -14.62 -5.32 11.35
N GLN A 457 -14.92 -6.48 10.80
CA GLN A 457 -13.90 -7.51 10.65
C GLN A 457 -12.95 -7.14 9.51
N PRO A 458 -11.61 -7.14 9.74
CA PRO A 458 -10.65 -6.93 8.68
C PRO A 458 -10.78 -8.01 7.61
N LEU A 459 -10.49 -7.67 6.36
CA LEU A 459 -10.37 -8.66 5.29
C LEU A 459 -9.35 -9.73 5.71
N PRO A 460 -9.58 -11.03 5.43
CA PRO A 460 -8.57 -12.04 5.71
C PRO A 460 -7.27 -11.68 5.01
N GLY A 461 -6.23 -11.39 5.80
CA GLY A 461 -4.92 -11.02 5.30
C GLY A 461 -4.62 -9.54 5.15
N THR A 462 -5.44 -8.62 5.65
CA THR A 462 -4.99 -7.23 5.89
C THR A 462 -4.23 -7.15 7.20
N PRO A 463 -3.06 -6.46 7.27
CA PRO A 463 -2.26 -6.34 8.48
C PRO A 463 -2.98 -5.59 9.61
#